data_bd7db00cc92920af9e91ad93a3ae283f
#
_entry.id   bd7db00cc92920af9e91ad93a3ae283f
#
_cell.length_a   1.000
_cell.length_b   1.000
_cell.length_c   1.000
_cell.angle_alpha   90.00
_cell.angle_beta   90.00
_cell.angle_gamma   90.00
#
_symmetry.space_group_name_H-M   'P 1'
#
loop_
_entity.id
_entity.type
_entity.pdbx_description
1 polymer ?
#
loop_
_entity_poly.entity_id
_entity_poly.type
_entity_poly.pdbx_seq_one_letter_code
_entity_poly.pdbx_strand_id
1 'polypeptide(L)'
;IPYVYPCETTQNNPAPFTATSNIEDPGDCPEPGEGDGWIPWQDEPQTPCEIAQNAAKKMDTLFNASKADSVLNTIPNLSTETKEKGFAIYQNIIINPFNPTDTSVTGYSCGDVQTGTDSSILIEYIYNPNTKRPITWLHTHNKDGYSAQSAKDIYELLEDNLSNSNFQGAFVAAADGSQYAITVTNDSLANLFTNTKSIFLDGAKWNETSNIGKAFKE
;
A
#
# COMPACT_ATOMS: atom_id res chain seq x y z
N ILE A 1 -8.30 6.63 -12.26
CA ILE A 1 -7.83 7.89 -11.63
C ILE A 1 -7.84 7.63 -10.14
N PRO A 2 -6.68 7.54 -9.47
CA PRO A 2 -6.65 7.33 -8.03
C PRO A 2 -7.40 8.47 -7.34
N TYR A 3 -8.35 8.12 -6.50
CA TYR A 3 -9.07 9.09 -5.69
C TYR A 3 -8.13 9.50 -4.55
N VAL A 4 -7.50 10.64 -4.69
CA VAL A 4 -6.75 11.25 -3.59
C VAL A 4 -7.78 11.93 -2.70
N TYR A 5 -7.95 11.45 -1.47
CA TYR A 5 -8.67 12.24 -0.46
C TYR A 5 -7.96 13.59 -0.36
N PRO A 6 -8.64 14.71 -0.61
CA PRO A 6 -8.04 16.02 -0.40
C PRO A 6 -7.71 16.11 1.09
N CYS A 7 -6.43 16.22 1.43
CA CYS A 7 -6.03 16.68 2.74
C CYS A 7 -6.42 18.16 2.83
N GLU A 8 -7.64 18.42 3.26
CA GLU A 8 -8.06 19.79 3.54
C GLU A 8 -7.30 20.28 4.76
N THR A 9 -6.52 21.32 4.58
CA THR A 9 -5.83 22.06 5.64
C THR A 9 -6.79 22.94 6.43
N THR A 10 -8.01 22.52 6.68
CA THR A 10 -8.93 23.25 7.54
C THR A 10 -8.84 22.73 8.96
N GLN A 11 -8.34 23.60 9.80
CA GLN A 11 -8.18 23.53 11.25
C GLN A 11 -9.47 23.25 12.03
N ASN A 12 -10.30 22.26 11.72
CA ASN A 12 -11.50 22.00 12.51
C ASN A 12 -12.03 20.55 12.44
N ASN A 13 -11.15 19.56 12.36
CA ASN A 13 -11.60 18.19 12.62
C ASN A 13 -10.94 17.68 13.91
N PRO A 14 -11.73 17.27 14.93
CA PRO A 14 -11.16 16.66 16.12
C PRO A 14 -10.43 15.37 15.74
N ALA A 15 -9.17 15.30 16.11
CA ALA A 15 -8.37 14.10 15.94
C ALA A 15 -9.04 12.91 16.63
N PRO A 16 -9.14 11.73 15.99
CA PRO A 16 -9.79 10.56 16.58
C PRO A 16 -9.02 9.91 17.75
N PHE A 17 -7.89 10.46 18.14
CA PHE A 17 -7.13 10.00 19.31
C PHE A 17 -6.63 11.20 20.11
N THR A 18 -7.34 11.55 21.18
CA THR A 18 -6.81 12.43 22.22
C THR A 18 -5.82 11.66 23.09
N ALA A 19 -4.54 11.78 22.76
CA ALA A 19 -3.51 11.62 23.77
C ALA A 19 -3.52 12.91 24.59
N THR A 20 -4.05 12.88 25.81
CA THR A 20 -3.89 13.96 26.77
C THR A 20 -2.44 13.96 27.25
N SER A 21 -1.60 14.75 26.63
CA SER A 21 -0.38 15.23 27.26
C SER A 21 -0.70 16.57 27.91
N ASN A 22 -0.58 16.65 29.23
CA ASN A 22 -0.52 17.92 29.92
C ASN A 22 0.76 18.63 29.44
N ILE A 23 0.61 19.54 28.50
CA ILE A 23 1.67 20.47 28.16
C ILE A 23 1.41 21.67 29.04
N GLU A 24 2.26 21.81 30.07
CA GLU A 24 2.40 23.06 30.80
C GLU A 24 2.83 24.14 29.80
N ASP A 25 2.28 25.35 29.99
CA ASP A 25 2.49 26.55 29.19
C ASP A 25 4.01 26.75 28.89
N PRO A 26 4.43 26.77 27.62
CA PRO A 26 5.82 27.03 27.31
C PRO A 26 6.08 28.52 27.54
N GLY A 27 6.68 28.83 28.70
CA GLY A 27 7.26 30.15 28.95
C GLY A 27 8.21 30.55 27.82
N ASP A 28 8.23 31.84 27.59
CA ASP A 28 8.99 32.64 26.65
C ASP A 28 10.06 31.93 25.83
N CYS A 29 9.91 31.96 24.51
CA CYS A 29 10.98 31.57 23.58
C CYS A 29 12.25 32.33 23.90
N PRO A 30 13.38 31.69 24.15
CA PRO A 30 14.66 32.40 24.31
C PRO A 30 14.99 33.13 23.00
N GLU A 31 15.40 34.39 23.12
CA GLU A 31 15.91 35.15 21.98
C GLU A 31 17.05 34.39 21.29
N PRO A 32 17.15 34.42 19.95
CA PRO A 32 18.19 33.74 19.22
C PRO A 32 19.56 34.31 19.64
N GLY A 33 20.28 33.55 20.46
CA GLY A 33 21.68 33.83 20.77
C GLY A 33 22.52 33.70 19.51
N GLU A 34 23.42 34.66 19.29
CA GLU A 34 24.44 34.62 18.24
C GLU A 34 25.39 33.43 18.52
N GLY A 35 25.03 32.29 17.98
CA GLY A 35 25.86 31.09 17.99
C GLY A 35 26.02 30.62 16.55
N ASP A 36 27.24 30.81 15.99
CA ASP A 36 27.68 30.33 14.68
C ASP A 36 27.74 28.80 14.60
N GLY A 37 26.59 28.15 14.84
CA GLY A 37 26.39 26.72 14.63
C GLY A 37 25.42 26.52 13.48
N TRP A 38 25.94 26.30 12.30
CA TRP A 38 25.17 25.77 11.18
C TRP A 38 24.57 24.45 11.61
N ILE A 39 23.30 24.45 12.04
CA ILE A 39 22.53 23.23 12.24
C ILE A 39 22.12 22.83 10.82
N PRO A 40 22.59 21.67 10.31
CA PRO A 40 22.09 21.17 9.04
C PRO A 40 20.56 21.10 9.16
N TRP A 41 19.85 21.66 8.17
CA TRP A 41 18.41 21.56 8.08
C TRP A 41 18.05 20.09 8.17
N GLN A 42 17.52 19.68 9.31
CA GLN A 42 16.88 18.39 9.41
C GLN A 42 15.58 18.55 8.66
N ASP A 43 15.39 17.74 7.63
CA ASP A 43 14.11 17.68 6.94
C ASP A 43 13.02 17.52 7.99
N GLU A 44 12.08 18.44 8.02
CA GLU A 44 10.96 18.35 8.96
C GLU A 44 10.27 16.98 8.78
N PRO A 45 9.90 16.29 9.86
CA PRO A 45 9.26 14.99 9.74
C PRO A 45 7.98 15.16 8.92
N GLN A 46 7.85 14.35 7.88
CA GLN A 46 6.67 14.39 6.99
C GLN A 46 5.39 14.21 7.80
N THR A 47 4.40 15.01 7.50
CA THR A 47 3.06 14.86 8.07
C THR A 47 2.41 13.57 7.55
N PRO A 48 1.45 12.99 8.28
CA PRO A 48 0.70 11.83 7.78
C PRO A 48 0.06 12.05 6.41
N CYS A 49 -0.35 13.29 6.11
CA CYS A 49 -0.90 13.66 4.81
C CYS A 49 0.14 13.61 3.69
N GLU A 50 1.33 14.15 3.92
CA GLU A 50 2.43 14.09 2.96
C GLU A 50 2.89 12.66 2.71
N ILE A 51 2.95 11.84 3.76
CA ILE A 51 3.26 10.40 3.64
C ILE A 51 2.22 9.73 2.74
N ALA A 52 0.92 9.97 2.97
CA ALA A 52 -0.16 9.39 2.17
C ALA A 52 -0.12 9.87 0.70
N GLN A 53 0.13 11.15 0.47
CA GLN A 53 0.25 11.70 -0.89
C GLN A 53 1.47 11.12 -1.64
N ASN A 54 2.60 11.02 -0.98
CA ASN A 54 3.81 10.42 -1.57
C ASN A 54 3.61 8.94 -1.89
N ALA A 55 2.94 8.21 -1.00
CA ALA A 55 2.58 6.81 -1.22
C ALA A 55 1.63 6.66 -2.41
N ALA A 56 0.57 7.45 -2.50
CA ALA A 56 -0.36 7.45 -3.62
C ALA A 56 0.35 7.74 -4.95
N LYS A 57 1.21 8.76 -4.98
CA LYS A 57 2.00 9.11 -6.17
C LYS A 57 2.96 7.98 -6.59
N LYS A 58 3.57 7.30 -5.62
CA LYS A 58 4.44 6.15 -5.89
C LYS A 58 3.65 5.01 -6.53
N MET A 59 2.47 4.69 -6.00
CA MET A 59 1.61 3.64 -6.54
C MET A 59 1.09 3.98 -7.95
N ASP A 60 0.65 5.22 -8.18
CA ASP A 60 0.25 5.68 -9.51
C ASP A 60 1.40 5.58 -10.53
N THR A 61 2.59 6.01 -10.14
CA THR A 61 3.79 5.88 -10.99
C THR A 61 4.06 4.43 -11.34
N LEU A 62 3.97 3.52 -10.37
CA LEU A 62 4.20 2.09 -10.57
C LEU A 62 3.15 1.48 -11.49
N PHE A 63 1.87 1.80 -11.29
CA PHE A 63 0.76 1.34 -12.11
C PHE A 63 0.95 1.73 -13.59
N ASN A 64 1.28 2.98 -13.84
CA ASN A 64 1.52 3.50 -15.18
C ASN A 64 2.79 2.92 -15.82
N ALA A 65 3.91 2.89 -15.08
CA ALA A 65 5.18 2.39 -15.59
C ALA A 65 5.16 0.89 -15.92
N SER A 66 4.38 0.10 -15.20
CA SER A 66 4.19 -1.34 -15.46
C SER A 66 3.20 -1.64 -16.59
N LYS A 67 2.45 -0.63 -17.05
CA LYS A 67 1.33 -0.77 -17.99
C LYS A 67 0.21 -1.68 -17.46
N ALA A 68 -0.02 -1.64 -16.15
CA ALA A 68 -1.03 -2.46 -15.47
C ALA A 68 -2.43 -2.23 -16.06
N ASP A 69 -2.78 -0.99 -16.43
CA ASP A 69 -4.03 -0.66 -17.10
C ASP A 69 -4.23 -1.45 -18.39
N SER A 70 -3.18 -1.60 -19.20
CA SER A 70 -3.26 -2.38 -20.45
C SER A 70 -3.56 -3.85 -20.19
N VAL A 71 -3.00 -4.45 -19.12
CA VAL A 71 -3.29 -5.84 -18.74
C VAL A 71 -4.68 -5.96 -18.14
N LEU A 72 -5.07 -5.02 -17.27
CA LEU A 72 -6.41 -4.98 -16.69
C LEU A 72 -7.50 -4.92 -17.75
N ASN A 73 -7.29 -4.13 -18.80
CA ASN A 73 -8.22 -4.02 -19.95
C ASN A 73 -8.33 -5.32 -20.80
N THR A 74 -7.45 -6.30 -20.61
CA THR A 74 -7.62 -7.63 -21.22
C THR A 74 -8.57 -8.53 -20.45
N ILE A 75 -8.90 -8.20 -19.20
CA ILE A 75 -9.85 -8.94 -18.38
C ILE A 75 -11.27 -8.58 -18.89
N PRO A 76 -12.05 -9.58 -19.31
CA PRO A 76 -13.40 -9.31 -19.80
C PRO A 76 -14.25 -8.66 -18.72
N ASN A 77 -15.07 -7.76 -19.13
CA ASN A 77 -16.10 -7.01 -18.40
C ASN A 77 -16.24 -7.34 -16.89
N LEU A 78 -15.51 -6.63 -16.04
CA LEU A 78 -15.46 -6.85 -14.59
C LEU A 78 -16.85 -6.88 -13.93
N SER A 79 -17.81 -6.13 -14.50
CA SER A 79 -19.19 -6.06 -13.99
C SER A 79 -19.99 -7.36 -14.13
N THR A 80 -19.53 -8.30 -14.95
CA THR A 80 -20.17 -9.62 -15.16
C THR A 80 -19.28 -10.78 -14.73
N GLU A 81 -18.01 -10.51 -14.41
CA GLU A 81 -17.06 -11.54 -13.99
C GLU A 81 -17.45 -12.07 -12.60
N THR A 82 -17.49 -13.38 -12.46
CA THR A 82 -17.84 -14.06 -11.22
C THR A 82 -16.62 -14.53 -10.44
N LYS A 83 -15.47 -14.61 -11.10
CA LYS A 83 -14.22 -15.05 -10.47
C LYS A 83 -13.24 -13.92 -10.37
N GLU A 84 -12.51 -13.89 -9.27
CA GLU A 84 -11.40 -12.96 -9.14
C GLU A 84 -10.29 -13.29 -10.12
N LYS A 85 -9.71 -12.28 -10.70
CA LYS A 85 -8.56 -12.37 -11.60
C LYS A 85 -7.47 -11.46 -11.10
N GLY A 86 -6.23 -11.78 -11.40
CA GLY A 86 -5.15 -10.93 -10.96
C GLY A 86 -3.83 -11.28 -11.62
N PHE A 87 -2.85 -10.44 -11.39
CA PHE A 87 -1.51 -10.59 -11.91
C PHE A 87 -0.49 -9.91 -11.00
N ALA A 88 0.71 -10.43 -11.01
CA ALA A 88 1.83 -9.79 -10.32
C ALA A 88 2.42 -8.66 -11.16
N ILE A 89 2.94 -7.64 -10.50
CA ILE A 89 3.75 -6.59 -11.11
C ILE A 89 5.19 -6.78 -10.62
N TYR A 90 6.11 -6.70 -11.55
CA TYR A 90 7.51 -6.99 -11.34
C TYR A 90 8.38 -5.79 -11.62
N GLN A 91 9.43 -5.67 -10.85
CA GLN A 91 10.59 -4.85 -11.14
C GLN A 91 11.58 -5.65 -11.99
N ASN A 92 11.90 -5.15 -13.16
CA ASN A 92 12.93 -5.73 -14.01
C ASN A 92 14.29 -5.15 -13.59
N ILE A 93 15.27 -6.02 -13.40
CA ILE A 93 16.61 -5.64 -12.90
C ILE A 93 17.70 -6.20 -13.78
N ILE A 94 18.84 -5.50 -13.77
CA ILE A 94 20.11 -6.01 -14.28
C ILE A 94 21.09 -6.04 -13.11
N ILE A 95 21.78 -7.17 -12.97
CA ILE A 95 22.85 -7.33 -12.00
C ILE A 95 24.15 -6.92 -12.65
N ASN A 96 24.94 -6.10 -11.97
CA ASN A 96 26.29 -5.79 -12.39
C ASN A 96 27.15 -7.07 -12.35
N PRO A 97 27.69 -7.55 -13.49
CA PRO A 97 28.46 -8.79 -13.52
C PRO A 97 29.77 -8.73 -12.72
N PHE A 98 30.26 -7.53 -12.43
CA PHE A 98 31.47 -7.32 -11.65
C PHE A 98 31.19 -7.12 -10.16
N ASN A 99 29.96 -6.81 -9.80
CA ASN A 99 29.49 -6.66 -8.43
C ASN A 99 28.05 -7.15 -8.29
N PRO A 100 27.83 -8.42 -7.95
CA PRO A 100 26.47 -9.02 -7.89
C PRO A 100 25.53 -8.38 -6.85
N THR A 101 26.05 -7.59 -5.94
CA THR A 101 25.21 -6.83 -4.98
C THR A 101 24.70 -5.51 -5.56
N ASP A 102 25.30 -5.05 -6.65
CA ASP A 102 24.91 -3.84 -7.36
C ASP A 102 23.87 -4.20 -8.45
N THR A 103 22.64 -3.75 -8.25
CA THR A 103 21.53 -4.01 -9.13
C THR A 103 20.90 -2.71 -9.62
N SER A 104 20.64 -2.63 -10.93
CA SER A 104 19.94 -1.49 -11.54
C SER A 104 18.54 -1.89 -11.97
N VAL A 105 17.57 -1.03 -11.68
CA VAL A 105 16.20 -1.19 -12.17
C VAL A 105 16.14 -0.71 -13.62
N THR A 106 15.64 -1.56 -14.51
CA THR A 106 15.51 -1.24 -15.94
C THR A 106 14.07 -0.94 -16.36
N GLY A 107 13.11 -1.20 -15.49
CA GLY A 107 11.71 -0.94 -15.72
C GLY A 107 10.80 -1.87 -14.93
N TYR A 108 9.54 -1.88 -15.32
CA TYR A 108 8.50 -2.69 -14.70
C TYR A 108 7.74 -3.50 -15.75
N SER A 109 7.14 -4.60 -15.36
CA SER A 109 6.31 -5.43 -16.23
C SER A 109 5.23 -6.17 -15.43
N CYS A 110 4.11 -6.48 -16.08
CA CYS A 110 3.09 -7.35 -15.51
C CYS A 110 3.38 -8.82 -15.85
N GLY A 111 2.89 -9.71 -14.98
CA GLY A 111 2.79 -11.14 -15.26
C GLY A 111 1.52 -11.48 -16.03
N ASP A 112 1.34 -12.79 -16.27
CA ASP A 112 0.13 -13.31 -16.89
C ASP A 112 -1.07 -13.17 -15.94
N VAL A 113 -2.25 -12.98 -16.52
CA VAL A 113 -3.50 -12.94 -15.76
C VAL A 113 -3.81 -14.35 -15.25
N GLN A 114 -3.97 -14.47 -13.95
CA GLN A 114 -4.38 -15.69 -13.26
C GLN A 114 -5.84 -15.60 -12.87
N THR A 115 -6.49 -16.74 -12.68
CA THR A 115 -7.91 -16.81 -12.30
C THR A 115 -8.04 -17.56 -10.99
N GLY A 116 -8.69 -16.92 -10.03
CA GLY A 116 -9.02 -17.48 -8.73
C GLY A 116 -10.40 -18.11 -8.66
N THR A 117 -11.02 -17.99 -7.51
CA THR A 117 -12.40 -18.43 -7.21
C THR A 117 -13.36 -17.23 -7.23
N ASP A 118 -14.58 -17.46 -6.79
CA ASP A 118 -15.59 -16.41 -6.67
C ASP A 118 -15.31 -15.41 -5.52
N SER A 119 -14.37 -15.70 -4.65
CA SER A 119 -14.11 -14.91 -3.44
C SER A 119 -12.64 -14.80 -3.03
N SER A 120 -11.74 -15.33 -3.85
CA SER A 120 -10.31 -15.24 -3.56
C SER A 120 -9.45 -15.58 -4.76
N ILE A 121 -8.28 -14.98 -4.82
CA ILE A 121 -7.22 -15.37 -5.74
C ILE A 121 -5.91 -15.47 -4.98
N LEU A 122 -5.13 -16.50 -5.28
CA LEU A 122 -3.72 -16.60 -4.90
C LEU A 122 -2.89 -16.29 -6.14
N ILE A 123 -2.14 -15.21 -6.10
CA ILE A 123 -1.26 -14.83 -7.21
C ILE A 123 0.08 -15.54 -7.06
N GLU A 124 0.38 -16.41 -8.01
CA GLU A 124 1.67 -17.08 -8.07
C GLU A 124 2.71 -16.16 -8.70
N TYR A 125 3.86 -16.05 -8.05
CA TYR A 125 4.95 -15.21 -8.50
C TYR A 125 6.00 -16.01 -9.26
N ILE A 126 6.42 -15.49 -10.41
CA ILE A 126 7.63 -15.95 -11.08
C ILE A 126 8.79 -15.17 -10.46
N TYR A 127 9.52 -15.82 -9.58
CA TYR A 127 10.67 -15.19 -8.94
C TYR A 127 11.97 -15.57 -9.65
N ASN A 128 12.60 -14.60 -10.26
CA ASN A 128 13.96 -14.71 -10.76
C ASN A 128 14.81 -13.58 -10.16
N PRO A 129 15.57 -13.86 -9.09
CA PRO A 129 16.30 -12.82 -8.36
C PRO A 129 17.28 -12.03 -9.20
N ASN A 130 17.68 -12.55 -10.36
CA ASN A 130 18.66 -11.95 -11.24
C ASN A 130 18.07 -11.01 -12.30
N THR A 131 16.78 -11.15 -12.60
CA THR A 131 16.16 -10.39 -13.69
C THR A 131 14.79 -9.81 -13.36
N LYS A 132 14.06 -10.42 -12.42
CA LYS A 132 12.64 -10.09 -12.20
C LYS A 132 12.23 -10.36 -10.75
N ARG A 133 11.84 -9.31 -10.04
CA ARG A 133 11.40 -9.37 -8.64
C ARG A 133 9.93 -8.93 -8.53
N PRO A 134 9.05 -9.72 -7.90
CA PRO A 134 7.69 -9.26 -7.63
C PRO A 134 7.75 -8.12 -6.60
N ILE A 135 6.98 -7.06 -6.84
CA ILE A 135 6.95 -5.87 -5.98
C ILE A 135 5.54 -5.46 -5.58
N THR A 136 4.54 -5.96 -6.27
CA THR A 136 3.12 -5.74 -5.97
C THR A 136 2.28 -6.69 -6.81
N TRP A 137 1.00 -6.74 -6.51
CA TRP A 137 0.00 -7.42 -7.32
C TRP A 137 -1.22 -6.52 -7.54
N LEU A 138 -1.98 -6.88 -8.57
CA LEU A 138 -3.32 -6.38 -8.82
C LEU A 138 -4.27 -7.56 -8.90
N HIS A 139 -5.39 -7.48 -8.21
CA HIS A 139 -6.50 -8.39 -8.45
C HIS A 139 -7.83 -7.65 -8.62
N THR A 140 -8.82 -8.37 -9.12
CA THR A 140 -10.16 -7.82 -9.34
C THR A 140 -11.10 -8.37 -8.29
N HIS A 141 -11.98 -7.51 -7.78
CA HIS A 141 -13.17 -7.97 -7.06
C HIS A 141 -14.31 -8.15 -8.03
N ASN A 142 -14.99 -9.28 -7.93
CA ASN A 142 -16.14 -9.60 -8.77
C ASN A 142 -17.36 -8.73 -8.41
N LYS A 143 -18.41 -8.85 -9.22
CA LYS A 143 -19.63 -8.04 -9.08
C LYS A 143 -20.38 -8.21 -7.74
N ASP A 144 -20.17 -9.30 -7.05
CA ASP A 144 -20.84 -9.64 -5.79
C ASP A 144 -19.94 -9.36 -4.57
N GLY A 145 -18.70 -8.90 -4.81
CA GLY A 145 -17.70 -8.57 -3.79
C GLY A 145 -17.76 -7.10 -3.33
N TYR A 146 -16.97 -6.80 -2.32
CA TYR A 146 -16.74 -5.42 -1.90
C TYR A 146 -15.82 -4.72 -2.91
N SER A 147 -16.04 -3.40 -3.09
CA SER A 147 -15.21 -2.63 -4.03
C SER A 147 -13.77 -2.43 -3.53
N ALA A 148 -13.58 -2.19 -2.24
CA ALA A 148 -12.25 -1.95 -1.66
C ALA A 148 -11.56 -3.27 -1.25
N GLN A 149 -10.27 -3.16 -0.88
CA GLN A 149 -9.50 -4.29 -0.35
C GLN A 149 -10.19 -4.92 0.87
N SER A 150 -10.23 -6.24 0.88
CA SER A 150 -10.70 -7.00 2.02
C SER A 150 -9.66 -6.99 3.16
N ALA A 151 -10.09 -7.37 4.34
CA ALA A 151 -9.16 -7.56 5.46
C ALA A 151 -8.08 -8.60 5.14
N LYS A 152 -8.44 -9.64 4.40
CA LYS A 152 -7.51 -10.67 3.94
C LYS A 152 -6.44 -10.09 3.01
N ASP A 153 -6.83 -9.26 2.03
CA ASP A 153 -5.90 -8.63 1.08
C ASP A 153 -4.86 -7.77 1.80
N ILE A 154 -5.28 -7.04 2.84
CA ILE A 154 -4.37 -6.24 3.66
C ILE A 154 -3.33 -7.13 4.34
N TYR A 155 -3.74 -8.24 4.95
CA TYR A 155 -2.80 -9.15 5.60
C TYR A 155 -1.92 -9.91 4.61
N GLU A 156 -2.42 -10.28 3.43
CA GLU A 156 -1.61 -10.88 2.37
C GLU A 156 -0.52 -9.91 1.89
N LEU A 157 -0.86 -8.63 1.69
CA LEU A 157 0.15 -7.61 1.39
C LEU A 157 1.22 -7.52 2.49
N LEU A 158 0.82 -7.53 3.76
CA LEU A 158 1.76 -7.43 4.87
C LEU A 158 2.66 -8.67 4.98
N GLU A 159 2.13 -9.86 4.72
CA GLU A 159 2.90 -11.11 4.68
C GLU A 159 3.89 -11.12 3.50
N ASP A 160 3.47 -10.63 2.33
CA ASP A 160 4.34 -10.44 1.18
C ASP A 160 5.46 -9.42 1.47
N ASN A 161 5.13 -8.29 2.09
CA ASN A 161 6.11 -7.27 2.50
C ASN A 161 7.11 -7.82 3.52
N LEU A 162 6.66 -8.62 4.48
CA LEU A 162 7.53 -9.26 5.47
C LEU A 162 8.52 -10.23 4.81
N SER A 163 8.08 -10.95 3.80
CA SER A 163 8.90 -11.90 3.04
C SER A 163 9.85 -11.20 2.05
N ASN A 164 9.45 -10.04 1.55
CA ASN A 164 10.18 -9.25 0.56
C ASN A 164 9.88 -7.76 0.75
N SER A 165 10.78 -7.03 1.40
CA SER A 165 10.63 -5.59 1.69
C SER A 165 10.47 -4.70 0.45
N ASN A 166 10.74 -5.21 -0.76
CA ASN A 166 10.40 -4.50 -2.00
C ASN A 166 8.91 -4.57 -2.34
N PHE A 167 8.16 -5.47 -1.68
CA PHE A 167 6.73 -5.63 -1.86
C PHE A 167 5.99 -4.61 -0.99
N GLN A 168 5.69 -3.47 -1.53
CA GLN A 168 5.24 -2.29 -0.76
C GLN A 168 3.80 -1.88 -1.02
N GLY A 169 3.06 -2.60 -1.86
CA GLY A 169 1.70 -2.20 -2.16
C GLY A 169 0.92 -3.26 -2.92
N ALA A 170 -0.38 -3.03 -3.04
CA ALA A 170 -1.31 -3.86 -3.76
C ALA A 170 -2.41 -3.02 -4.39
N PHE A 171 -2.97 -3.52 -5.49
CA PHE A 171 -4.08 -2.88 -6.21
C PHE A 171 -5.30 -3.78 -6.24
N VAL A 172 -6.48 -3.16 -6.16
CA VAL A 172 -7.77 -3.81 -6.41
C VAL A 172 -8.53 -3.02 -7.47
N ALA A 173 -9.06 -3.72 -8.46
CA ALA A 173 -9.98 -3.18 -9.43
C ALA A 173 -11.36 -3.81 -9.24
N ALA A 174 -12.35 -3.01 -8.90
CA ALA A 174 -13.69 -3.48 -8.59
C ALA A 174 -14.62 -3.49 -9.81
N ALA A 175 -15.68 -4.27 -9.71
CA ALA A 175 -16.68 -4.43 -10.77
C ALA A 175 -17.46 -3.14 -11.09
N ASP A 176 -17.51 -2.20 -10.14
CA ASP A 176 -18.13 -0.87 -10.32
C ASP A 176 -17.23 0.13 -11.06
N GLY A 177 -16.01 -0.29 -11.44
CA GLY A 177 -15.01 0.52 -12.12
C GLY A 177 -14.09 1.30 -11.18
N SER A 178 -14.29 1.21 -9.87
CA SER A 178 -13.36 1.82 -8.92
C SER A 178 -12.04 1.03 -8.84
N GLN A 179 -10.96 1.76 -8.57
CA GLN A 179 -9.64 1.20 -8.38
C GLN A 179 -9.06 1.71 -7.08
N TYR A 180 -8.50 0.82 -6.31
CA TYR A 180 -7.90 1.11 -5.02
C TYR A 180 -6.44 0.67 -4.99
N ALA A 181 -5.64 1.41 -4.25
CA ALA A 181 -4.29 1.01 -3.91
C ALA A 181 -4.08 1.09 -2.40
N ILE A 182 -3.41 0.09 -1.86
CA ILE A 182 -2.87 0.14 -0.51
C ILE A 182 -1.35 0.09 -0.57
N THR A 183 -0.68 0.71 0.36
CA THR A 183 0.78 0.72 0.40
C THR A 183 1.28 0.64 1.84
N VAL A 184 2.39 -0.04 2.01
CA VAL A 184 3.13 -0.07 3.26
C VAL A 184 4.03 1.17 3.30
N THR A 185 3.82 2.02 4.29
CA THR A 185 4.61 3.25 4.51
C THR A 185 5.60 3.12 5.67
N ASN A 186 5.45 2.08 6.48
CA ASN A 186 6.33 1.79 7.61
C ASN A 186 6.44 0.28 7.83
N ASP A 187 7.54 -0.32 7.41
CA ASP A 187 7.77 -1.77 7.48
C ASP A 187 7.76 -2.29 8.93
N SER A 188 8.26 -1.51 9.89
CA SER A 188 8.28 -1.94 11.30
C SER A 188 6.87 -2.04 11.89
N LEU A 189 6.01 -1.08 11.59
CA LEU A 189 4.60 -1.12 12.02
C LEU A 189 3.82 -2.18 11.25
N ALA A 190 4.07 -2.35 9.97
CA ALA A 190 3.47 -3.41 9.16
C ALA A 190 3.78 -4.80 9.74
N ASN A 191 5.05 -5.05 10.07
CA ASN A 191 5.49 -6.30 10.70
C ASN A 191 4.79 -6.54 12.05
N LEU A 192 4.72 -5.50 12.90
CA LEU A 192 3.99 -5.60 14.17
C LEU A 192 2.51 -5.93 13.94
N PHE A 193 1.87 -5.28 12.97
CA PHE A 193 0.46 -5.47 12.65
C PHE A 193 0.18 -6.87 12.08
N THR A 194 1.08 -7.44 11.29
CA THR A 194 0.96 -8.81 10.75
C THR A 194 0.72 -9.84 11.86
N ASN A 195 1.35 -9.66 13.02
CA ASN A 195 1.18 -10.55 14.17
C ASN A 195 -0.19 -10.45 14.85
N THR A 196 -1.02 -9.48 14.48
CA THR A 196 -2.37 -9.28 15.03
C THR A 196 -3.46 -10.02 14.24
N LYS A 197 -3.11 -10.75 13.19
CA LYS A 197 -4.04 -11.42 12.26
C LYS A 197 -5.10 -12.25 13.00
N SER A 198 -4.70 -13.05 13.97
CA SER A 198 -5.61 -13.89 14.76
C SER A 198 -6.58 -13.10 15.67
N ILE A 199 -6.28 -11.83 15.92
CA ILE A 199 -7.09 -10.95 16.78
C ILE A 199 -8.15 -10.22 15.95
N PHE A 200 -7.75 -9.75 14.76
CA PHE A 200 -8.56 -8.83 13.97
C PHE A 200 -9.27 -9.49 12.79
N LEU A 201 -8.89 -10.71 12.40
CA LEU A 201 -9.59 -11.46 11.35
C LEU A 201 -10.56 -12.50 11.93
N ASP A 202 -11.68 -12.64 11.22
CA ASP A 202 -12.59 -13.79 11.30
C ASP A 202 -12.75 -14.34 9.89
N GLY A 203 -12.00 -15.37 9.58
CA GLY A 203 -11.84 -15.85 8.19
C GLY A 203 -11.17 -14.81 7.30
N ALA A 204 -11.86 -14.36 6.25
CA ALA A 204 -11.38 -13.33 5.33
C ALA A 204 -11.86 -11.91 5.67
N LYS A 205 -12.63 -11.75 6.74
CA LYS A 205 -13.29 -10.50 7.14
C LYS A 205 -12.68 -9.94 8.41
N TRP A 206 -12.88 -8.66 8.64
CA TRP A 206 -12.59 -8.08 9.95
C TRP A 206 -13.47 -8.70 11.02
N ASN A 207 -12.85 -9.03 12.15
CA ASN A 207 -13.60 -9.43 13.33
C ASN A 207 -14.46 -8.25 13.82
N GLU A 208 -15.78 -8.36 13.68
CA GLU A 208 -16.74 -7.28 13.96
C GLU A 208 -16.74 -6.81 15.42
N THR A 209 -16.21 -7.60 16.33
CA THR A 209 -16.07 -7.23 17.75
C THR A 209 -14.81 -6.43 18.03
N SER A 210 -13.83 -6.44 17.10
CA SER A 210 -12.60 -5.68 17.22
C SER A 210 -12.82 -4.19 16.96
N ASN A 211 -11.92 -3.35 17.46
CA ASN A 211 -11.97 -1.91 17.20
C ASN A 211 -11.84 -1.59 15.71
N ILE A 212 -10.98 -2.35 15.00
CA ILE A 212 -10.81 -2.21 13.55
C ILE A 212 -12.09 -2.61 12.82
N GLY A 213 -12.67 -3.78 13.15
CA GLY A 213 -13.90 -4.24 12.52
C GLY A 213 -15.08 -3.30 12.75
N LYS A 214 -15.16 -2.64 13.90
CA LYS A 214 -16.16 -1.59 14.14
C LYS A 214 -15.94 -0.36 13.27
N ALA A 215 -14.69 0.07 13.07
CA ALA A 215 -14.38 1.23 12.25
C ALA A 215 -14.66 1.01 10.76
N PHE A 216 -14.60 -0.23 10.29
CA PHE A 216 -14.93 -0.58 8.89
C PHE A 216 -16.42 -0.88 8.66
N LYS A 217 -17.25 -0.89 9.70
CA LYS A 217 -18.69 -1.08 9.60
C LYS A 217 -19.49 0.22 9.43
N GLU A 218 -18.89 1.34 9.80
CA GLU A 218 -19.47 2.68 9.67
C GLU A 218 -19.16 3.29 8.29
#